data_f7bb64340beeee77ddd49252fb1d8647
#
_entry.id   f7bb64340beeee77ddd49252fb1d8647
#
_cell.length_a   1.000
_cell.length_b   1.000
_cell.length_c   1.000
_cell.angle_alpha   90.00
_cell.angle_beta   90.00
_cell.angle_gamma   90.00
#
_symmetry.space_group_name_H-M   'P 1'
#
loop_
_entity.id
_entity.type
_entity.pdbx_description
1 polymer ?
#
loop_
_entity_poly.entity_id
_entity_poly.type
_entity_poly.pdbx_seq_one_letter_code
_entity_poly.pdbx_strand_id
1 'polypeptide(L)'
;MLKNMGWCMKMDNKGNFTLEIVVVGIVILLILGITSLASEISQEKISKNVENSNIEKTINEVVDTLINDPGTPINWEDFKPKRVGLAIINVDEKVIPNSVSYFKLLELGRDYDKLVKRKIFDNKFSSSMELKPYETSISSVKIGSNDIETNNVYSVNRVVKCDFFKKYTVCDFLQDSKCNHNHNQKDHSCSYFKIFKGNLKKMDYYLLFNESENLEYDYYIDNTHFKSHDGNKITKTKIYLNNELSDMFESNESSSIVFIHLDKKDAKSVLVAVPKDFDKNKLDYNYFTTQTCEFILKVWN
;
A
#
# COMPACT_ATOMS: atom_id res chain seq x y z
N MET A 1 108.68 -6.38 37.16
CA MET A 1 107.74 -6.14 38.26
C MET A 1 106.77 -5.00 37.79
N LEU A 2 105.68 -5.36 37.17
CA LEU A 2 104.71 -4.37 36.64
C LEU A 2 103.36 -4.75 37.25
N LYS A 3 102.83 -3.87 38.09
CA LYS A 3 101.49 -4.02 38.74
C LYS A 3 100.44 -3.55 37.72
N ASN A 4 99.57 -4.49 37.36
CA ASN A 4 98.38 -4.17 36.65
C ASN A 4 97.38 -3.44 37.57
N MET A 5 97.07 -2.22 37.20
CA MET A 5 95.96 -1.47 37.81
C MET A 5 94.72 -1.62 36.88
N GLY A 6 93.86 -2.61 37.23
CA GLY A 6 92.55 -2.75 36.61
C GLY A 6 91.63 -1.71 37.21
N TRP A 7 91.19 -0.81 36.42
CA TRP A 7 90.06 0.07 36.73
C TRP A 7 88.74 -0.64 36.38
N CYS A 8 88.08 -1.13 37.43
CA CYS A 8 86.76 -1.63 37.31
C CYS A 8 85.77 -0.42 37.38
N MET A 9 85.31 0.02 36.21
CA MET A 9 84.18 0.98 36.16
C MET A 9 82.97 0.25 36.70
N LYS A 10 82.55 0.55 37.91
CA LYS A 10 81.22 0.27 38.38
C LYS A 10 80.22 1.17 37.69
N MET A 11 79.60 0.69 36.66
CA MET A 11 78.45 1.37 36.06
C MET A 11 77.32 1.39 37.11
N ASP A 12 76.92 2.59 37.47
CA ASP A 12 75.85 2.83 38.42
C ASP A 12 74.51 2.54 37.74
N ASN A 13 73.92 1.38 37.96
CA ASN A 13 72.69 0.92 37.36
C ASN A 13 71.44 1.73 37.78
N LYS A 14 71.59 2.73 38.67
CA LYS A 14 70.48 3.54 39.16
C LYS A 14 69.90 4.48 38.08
N GLY A 15 70.69 4.98 37.16
CA GLY A 15 70.24 5.85 36.09
C GLY A 15 69.45 5.15 35.00
N ASN A 16 69.86 3.89 34.67
CA ASN A 16 69.12 3.08 33.68
C ASN A 16 67.74 2.65 34.22
N PHE A 17 67.65 2.29 35.50
CA PHE A 17 66.36 1.88 36.12
C PHE A 17 65.33 3.01 36.16
N THR A 18 65.73 4.25 36.40
CA THR A 18 64.85 5.41 36.37
C THR A 18 64.37 5.71 34.93
N LEU A 19 65.20 5.56 33.93
CA LEU A 19 64.82 5.78 32.53
C LEU A 19 63.89 4.67 32.03
N GLU A 20 64.10 3.42 32.41
CA GLU A 20 63.21 2.33 32.11
C GLU A 20 61.80 2.54 32.71
N ILE A 21 61.70 2.98 33.97
CA ILE A 21 60.40 3.27 34.60
C ILE A 21 59.65 4.41 33.86
N VAL A 22 60.38 5.47 33.43
CA VAL A 22 59.79 6.60 32.67
C VAL A 22 59.25 6.10 31.34
N VAL A 23 60.02 5.28 30.61
CA VAL A 23 59.61 4.74 29.31
C VAL A 23 58.39 3.82 29.50
N VAL A 24 58.38 2.93 30.49
CA VAL A 24 57.21 2.08 30.79
C VAL A 24 56.01 2.94 31.16
N GLY A 25 56.18 3.97 31.95
CA GLY A 25 55.09 4.91 32.29
C GLY A 25 54.49 5.60 31.06
N ILE A 26 55.36 6.06 30.14
CA ILE A 26 54.87 6.66 28.87
C ILE A 26 54.09 5.63 28.02
N VAL A 27 54.62 4.41 27.90
CA VAL A 27 53.95 3.32 27.16
C VAL A 27 52.58 3.01 27.75
N ILE A 28 52.48 2.90 29.09
CA ILE A 28 51.21 2.71 29.77
C ILE A 28 50.22 3.84 29.48
N LEU A 29 50.67 5.10 29.56
CA LEU A 29 49.84 6.26 29.26
C LEU A 29 49.36 6.27 27.81
N LEU A 30 50.20 5.89 26.86
CA LEU A 30 49.82 5.76 25.44
C LEU A 30 48.79 4.64 25.26
N ILE A 31 48.96 3.48 25.88
CA ILE A 31 48.00 2.38 25.82
C ILE A 31 46.64 2.80 26.43
N LEU A 32 46.66 3.46 27.58
CA LEU A 32 45.44 3.98 28.20
C LEU A 32 44.75 5.05 27.32
N GLY A 33 45.48 5.93 26.70
CA GLY A 33 44.99 6.91 25.75
C GLY A 33 44.32 6.26 24.53
N ILE A 34 44.97 5.27 23.90
CA ILE A 34 44.45 4.55 22.75
C ILE A 34 43.17 3.73 23.15
N THR A 35 43.21 3.07 24.31
CA THR A 35 42.03 2.30 24.76
C THR A 35 40.84 3.19 25.10
N SER A 36 41.09 4.37 25.68
CA SER A 36 40.02 5.38 25.92
C SER A 36 39.40 5.84 24.62
N LEU A 37 40.21 6.26 23.63
CA LEU A 37 39.71 6.68 22.31
C LEU A 37 38.96 5.55 21.59
N ALA A 38 39.46 4.32 21.64
CA ALA A 38 38.80 3.17 21.05
C ALA A 38 37.45 2.86 21.74
N SER A 39 37.38 3.05 23.07
CA SER A 39 36.14 2.91 23.83
C SER A 39 35.11 3.98 23.46
N GLU A 40 35.52 5.25 23.33
CA GLU A 40 34.63 6.34 22.91
C GLU A 40 34.04 6.10 21.52
N ILE A 41 34.89 5.75 20.55
CA ILE A 41 34.45 5.44 19.18
C ILE A 41 33.51 4.23 19.16
N SER A 42 33.80 3.21 19.98
CA SER A 42 32.94 2.03 20.07
C SER A 42 31.58 2.35 20.71
N GLN A 43 31.55 3.16 21.76
CA GLN A 43 30.32 3.60 22.40
C GLN A 43 29.47 4.45 21.48
N GLU A 44 30.08 5.36 20.71
CA GLU A 44 29.34 6.17 19.72
C GLU A 44 28.73 5.30 18.63
N LYS A 45 29.48 4.32 18.10
CA LYS A 45 28.94 3.36 17.11
C LYS A 45 27.82 2.50 17.67
N ILE A 46 27.95 2.01 18.91
CA ILE A 46 26.91 1.21 19.59
C ILE A 46 25.67 2.09 19.79
N SER A 47 25.82 3.32 20.27
CA SER A 47 24.70 4.23 20.49
C SER A 47 23.95 4.52 19.19
N LYS A 48 24.66 4.84 18.11
CA LYS A 48 24.05 5.06 16.78
C LYS A 48 23.34 3.80 16.26
N ASN A 49 23.94 2.63 16.44
CA ASN A 49 23.32 1.36 16.02
C ASN A 49 22.05 1.06 16.81
N VAL A 50 22.03 1.32 18.12
CA VAL A 50 20.83 1.15 18.95
C VAL A 50 19.77 2.15 18.58
N GLU A 51 20.11 3.40 18.32
CA GLU A 51 19.19 4.44 17.88
C GLU A 51 18.57 4.07 16.51
N ASN A 52 19.37 3.67 15.53
CA ASN A 52 18.91 3.24 14.22
C ASN A 52 17.98 2.02 14.32
N SER A 53 18.34 1.03 15.14
CA SER A 53 17.49 -0.16 15.38
C SER A 53 16.15 0.20 16.01
N ASN A 54 16.12 1.17 16.93
CA ASN A 54 14.89 1.66 17.55
C ASN A 54 14.01 2.41 16.52
N ILE A 55 14.62 3.21 15.64
CA ILE A 55 13.91 3.91 14.56
C ILE A 55 13.29 2.89 13.60
N GLU A 56 14.07 1.91 13.13
CA GLU A 56 13.57 0.87 12.23
C GLU A 56 12.40 0.10 12.85
N LYS A 57 12.49 -0.27 14.12
CA LYS A 57 11.40 -0.93 14.85
C LYS A 57 10.15 -0.05 14.88
N THR A 58 10.30 1.21 15.23
CA THR A 58 9.18 2.16 15.28
C THR A 58 8.50 2.31 13.91
N ILE A 59 9.28 2.42 12.84
CA ILE A 59 8.74 2.56 11.47
C ILE A 59 7.98 1.29 11.06
N ASN A 60 8.51 0.10 11.38
CA ASN A 60 7.81 -1.16 11.15
C ASN A 60 6.48 -1.21 11.90
N GLU A 61 6.44 -0.84 13.17
CA GLU A 61 5.20 -0.79 13.97
C GLU A 61 4.19 0.20 13.40
N VAL A 62 4.65 1.36 12.90
CA VAL A 62 3.79 2.34 12.23
C VAL A 62 3.17 1.76 10.96
N VAL A 63 3.97 1.12 10.09
CA VAL A 63 3.46 0.49 8.86
C VAL A 63 2.45 -0.60 9.20
N ASP A 64 2.81 -1.50 10.10
CA ASP A 64 1.95 -2.63 10.48
C ASP A 64 0.64 -2.15 11.12
N THR A 65 0.67 -1.05 11.87
CA THR A 65 -0.54 -0.41 12.40
C THR A 65 -1.38 0.18 11.27
N LEU A 66 -0.78 0.94 10.35
CA LEU A 66 -1.51 1.58 9.26
C LEU A 66 -2.26 0.59 8.37
N ILE A 67 -1.63 -0.54 8.02
CA ILE A 67 -2.21 -1.53 7.09
C ILE A 67 -3.12 -2.56 7.76
N ASN A 68 -3.19 -2.58 9.10
CA ASN A 68 -4.02 -3.52 9.87
C ASN A 68 -5.07 -2.82 10.75
N ASP A 69 -5.08 -1.49 10.79
CA ASP A 69 -6.06 -0.69 11.52
C ASP A 69 -6.90 0.14 10.52
N PRO A 70 -8.23 0.11 10.60
CA PRO A 70 -9.08 0.91 9.72
C PRO A 70 -9.14 2.40 10.12
N GLY A 71 -8.60 2.78 11.28
CA GLY A 71 -8.71 4.12 11.85
C GLY A 71 -9.99 4.34 12.65
N THR A 72 -10.16 5.55 13.20
CA THR A 72 -11.32 5.92 13.99
C THR A 72 -11.78 7.34 13.66
N PRO A 73 -13.07 7.53 13.25
CA PRO A 73 -14.07 6.51 12.94
C PRO A 73 -13.63 5.61 11.78
N ILE A 74 -14.32 4.49 11.55
CA ILE A 74 -13.95 3.50 10.53
C ILE A 74 -13.91 4.11 9.12
N ASN A 75 -14.80 5.04 8.81
CA ASN A 75 -14.91 5.80 7.56
C ASN A 75 -14.35 7.23 7.73
N TRP A 76 -13.19 7.34 8.37
CA TRP A 76 -12.59 8.63 8.68
C TRP A 76 -12.20 9.46 7.43
N GLU A 77 -12.12 8.85 6.26
CA GLU A 77 -11.92 9.53 4.99
C GLU A 77 -13.04 10.54 4.65
N ASP A 78 -14.23 10.35 5.20
CA ASP A 78 -15.38 11.26 5.09
C ASP A 78 -15.46 12.25 6.27
N PHE A 79 -14.64 12.05 7.32
CA PHE A 79 -14.69 12.81 8.57
C PHE A 79 -13.28 13.12 9.09
N LYS A 80 -13.18 13.98 10.10
CA LYS A 80 -11.90 14.25 10.76
C LYS A 80 -11.47 13.07 11.63
N PRO A 81 -10.30 12.42 11.37
CA PRO A 81 -9.88 11.25 12.11
C PRO A 81 -9.43 11.57 13.54
N LYS A 82 -9.84 10.73 14.49
CA LYS A 82 -9.22 10.65 15.82
C LYS A 82 -7.91 9.86 15.73
N ARG A 83 -7.96 8.70 15.05
CA ARG A 83 -6.82 7.84 14.76
C ARG A 83 -6.81 7.49 13.27
N VAL A 84 -5.63 7.54 12.67
CA VAL A 84 -5.42 7.21 11.27
C VAL A 84 -5.16 5.70 11.13
N GLY A 85 -5.71 5.10 10.10
CA GLY A 85 -5.46 3.74 9.67
C GLY A 85 -5.95 3.58 8.23
N LEU A 86 -5.35 2.68 7.48
CA LEU A 86 -5.59 2.50 6.06
C LEU A 86 -6.32 1.19 5.73
N ALA A 87 -6.45 0.28 6.70
CA ALA A 87 -7.01 -1.04 6.44
C ALA A 87 -8.44 -0.97 5.87
N ILE A 88 -8.70 -1.88 4.94
CA ILE A 88 -10.02 -2.11 4.37
C ILE A 88 -10.87 -2.89 5.37
N ILE A 89 -12.15 -2.60 5.41
CA ILE A 89 -13.16 -3.39 6.13
C ILE A 89 -14.07 -4.10 5.12
N ASN A 90 -14.49 -5.31 5.46
CA ASN A 90 -15.47 -6.04 4.67
C ASN A 90 -16.91 -5.61 5.03
N VAL A 91 -17.90 -6.23 4.37
CA VAL A 91 -19.33 -5.98 4.61
C VAL A 91 -19.79 -6.32 6.03
N ASP A 92 -19.06 -7.17 6.74
CA ASP A 92 -19.34 -7.55 8.14
C ASP A 92 -18.59 -6.63 9.13
N GLU A 93 -18.05 -5.49 8.68
CA GLU A 93 -17.23 -4.55 9.44
C GLU A 93 -15.94 -5.16 10.02
N LYS A 94 -15.48 -6.29 9.49
CA LYS A 94 -14.22 -6.92 9.89
C LYS A 94 -13.07 -6.38 9.07
N VAL A 95 -11.96 -6.13 9.74
CA VAL A 95 -10.71 -5.66 9.12
C VAL A 95 -10.14 -6.75 8.22
N ILE A 96 -9.77 -6.38 7.01
CA ILE A 96 -8.95 -7.20 6.11
C ILE A 96 -7.49 -6.91 6.42
N PRO A 97 -6.74 -7.86 6.97
CA PRO A 97 -5.34 -7.63 7.31
C PRO A 97 -4.48 -7.38 6.06
N ASN A 98 -3.39 -6.64 6.25
CA ASN A 98 -2.47 -6.27 5.17
C ASN A 98 -3.21 -5.67 3.97
N SER A 99 -4.01 -4.65 4.23
CA SER A 99 -4.77 -3.98 3.18
C SER A 99 -4.69 -2.46 3.29
N VAL A 100 -4.90 -1.79 2.15
CA VAL A 100 -4.88 -0.33 2.05
C VAL A 100 -6.11 0.12 1.27
N SER A 101 -6.97 0.89 1.89
CA SER A 101 -8.05 1.58 1.19
C SER A 101 -7.48 2.76 0.40
N TYR A 102 -7.74 2.75 -0.91
CA TYR A 102 -7.28 3.79 -1.82
C TYR A 102 -7.79 5.18 -1.41
N PHE A 103 -9.06 5.29 -1.02
CA PHE A 103 -9.65 6.57 -0.64
C PHE A 103 -9.08 7.11 0.66
N LYS A 104 -8.82 6.25 1.64
CA LYS A 104 -8.11 6.63 2.89
C LYS A 104 -6.70 7.11 2.60
N LEU A 105 -5.99 6.45 1.69
CA LEU A 105 -4.65 6.87 1.29
C LEU A 105 -4.65 8.25 0.64
N LEU A 106 -5.62 8.52 -0.27
CA LEU A 106 -5.76 9.83 -0.90
C LEU A 106 -6.10 10.93 0.11
N GLU A 107 -7.03 10.65 1.05
CA GLU A 107 -7.40 11.61 2.08
C GLU A 107 -6.24 11.87 3.06
N LEU A 108 -5.47 10.82 3.39
CA LEU A 108 -4.24 10.97 4.16
C LEU A 108 -3.25 11.92 3.46
N GLY A 109 -3.15 11.82 2.12
CA GLY A 109 -2.30 12.68 1.31
C GLY A 109 -2.70 14.16 1.33
N ARG A 110 -4.00 14.47 1.44
CA ARG A 110 -4.49 15.86 1.49
C ARG A 110 -4.04 16.60 2.75
N ASP A 111 -4.00 15.91 3.89
CA ASP A 111 -3.66 16.48 5.20
C ASP A 111 -2.40 15.81 5.80
N TYR A 112 -1.44 15.40 4.94
CA TYR A 112 -0.30 14.56 5.29
C TYR A 112 0.52 15.11 6.46
N ASP A 113 0.88 16.38 6.43
CA ASP A 113 1.68 17.02 7.48
C ASP A 113 0.99 16.96 8.85
N LYS A 114 -0.31 17.14 8.87
CA LYS A 114 -1.08 17.11 10.11
C LYS A 114 -1.32 15.70 10.62
N LEU A 115 -1.62 14.76 9.71
CA LEU A 115 -2.03 13.42 10.07
C LEU A 115 -0.84 12.48 10.26
N VAL A 116 0.22 12.65 9.48
CA VAL A 116 1.40 11.79 9.53
C VAL A 116 2.54 12.49 10.27
N LYS A 117 3.05 13.60 9.74
CA LYS A 117 4.22 14.27 10.30
C LYS A 117 4.01 14.67 11.77
N ARG A 118 2.85 15.27 12.11
CA ARG A 118 2.58 15.73 13.50
C ARG A 118 2.03 14.63 14.39
N LYS A 119 1.01 13.87 13.94
CA LYS A 119 0.32 12.91 14.81
C LYS A 119 1.03 11.57 14.95
N ILE A 120 1.69 11.07 13.88
CA ILE A 120 2.38 9.79 13.90
C ILE A 120 3.84 9.97 14.30
N PHE A 121 4.53 10.94 13.70
CA PHE A 121 5.97 11.12 13.88
C PHE A 121 6.35 12.27 14.84
N ASP A 122 5.37 12.97 15.44
CA ASP A 122 5.60 14.07 16.40
C ASP A 122 6.60 15.14 15.90
N ASN A 123 6.54 15.42 14.59
CA ASN A 123 7.46 16.31 13.85
C ASN A 123 8.95 15.88 13.86
N LYS A 124 9.26 14.67 14.30
CA LYS A 124 10.67 14.18 14.37
C LYS A 124 11.21 13.75 13.02
N PHE A 125 10.34 13.35 12.11
CA PHE A 125 10.72 12.79 10.81
C PHE A 125 9.91 13.41 9.68
N SER A 126 10.53 13.54 8.53
CA SER A 126 9.87 13.68 7.25
C SER A 126 9.61 12.30 6.66
N SER A 127 8.58 12.15 5.84
CA SER A 127 8.23 10.84 5.29
C SER A 127 7.46 10.95 3.99
N SER A 128 7.45 9.85 3.24
CA SER A 128 6.55 9.65 2.10
C SER A 128 6.02 8.22 2.10
N MET A 129 4.82 8.06 1.58
CA MET A 129 4.20 6.76 1.36
C MET A 129 3.96 6.56 -0.12
N GLU A 130 4.22 5.37 -0.62
CA GLU A 130 3.97 4.98 -2.00
C GLU A 130 3.18 3.67 -2.01
N LEU A 131 2.10 3.64 -2.80
CA LEU A 131 1.36 2.44 -3.13
C LEU A 131 1.65 2.10 -4.59
N LYS A 132 2.37 1.02 -4.82
CA LYS A 132 2.80 0.56 -6.14
C LYS A 132 2.09 -0.74 -6.50
N PRO A 133 1.12 -0.71 -7.42
CA PRO A 133 0.46 -1.93 -7.90
C PRO A 133 1.44 -2.84 -8.64
N TYR A 134 1.25 -4.17 -8.51
CA TYR A 134 1.93 -5.12 -9.38
C TYR A 134 1.29 -5.16 -10.78
N GLU A 135 0.02 -4.78 -10.87
CA GLU A 135 -0.68 -4.62 -12.14
C GLU A 135 -0.22 -3.35 -12.85
N THR A 136 0.33 -3.50 -14.06
CA THR A 136 0.98 -2.40 -14.79
C THR A 136 0.00 -1.39 -15.40
N SER A 137 -1.27 -1.78 -15.58
CA SER A 137 -2.33 -0.87 -16.06
C SER A 137 -2.73 0.19 -15.01
N ILE A 138 -2.36 -0.02 -13.74
CA ILE A 138 -2.68 0.87 -12.63
C ILE A 138 -1.46 1.72 -12.25
N SER A 139 -1.64 3.03 -12.24
CA SER A 139 -0.57 3.95 -11.83
C SER A 139 -0.29 3.89 -10.33
N SER A 140 0.98 3.98 -9.95
CA SER A 140 1.39 4.14 -8.57
C SER A 140 0.91 5.47 -7.97
N VAL A 141 0.69 5.47 -6.66
CA VAL A 141 0.27 6.66 -5.90
C VAL A 141 1.30 6.97 -4.85
N LYS A 142 1.81 8.20 -4.86
CA LYS A 142 2.76 8.69 -3.87
C LYS A 142 2.16 9.88 -3.12
N ILE A 143 2.29 9.88 -1.80
CA ILE A 143 1.84 10.95 -0.91
C ILE A 143 2.97 11.32 0.07
N GLY A 144 2.91 12.52 0.62
CA GLY A 144 3.90 13.04 1.57
C GLY A 144 4.99 13.87 0.91
N SER A 145 6.13 14.02 1.57
CA SER A 145 7.22 14.85 1.08
C SER A 145 7.93 14.20 -0.12
N ASN A 146 8.28 15.01 -1.11
CA ASN A 146 9.06 14.56 -2.29
C ASN A 146 10.56 14.80 -2.14
N ASP A 147 10.96 15.69 -1.24
CA ASP A 147 12.35 16.13 -1.10
C ASP A 147 13.04 15.27 -0.05
N ILE A 148 13.99 14.45 -0.50
CA ILE A 148 14.89 13.67 0.35
C ILE A 148 16.22 14.41 0.36
N GLU A 149 16.42 15.24 1.38
CA GLU A 149 17.64 16.08 1.52
C GLU A 149 18.75 15.38 2.32
N THR A 150 18.55 14.13 2.73
CA THR A 150 19.48 13.44 3.63
C THR A 150 19.86 12.06 3.08
N ASN A 151 21.07 11.60 3.50
CA ASN A 151 21.57 10.27 3.16
C ASN A 151 21.00 9.16 4.09
N ASN A 152 20.34 9.53 5.18
CA ASN A 152 19.78 8.59 6.14
C ASN A 152 18.29 8.40 5.88
N VAL A 153 17.96 7.49 5.00
CA VAL A 153 16.58 7.12 4.66
C VAL A 153 16.29 5.71 5.12
N TYR A 154 15.28 5.57 5.98
CA TYR A 154 14.73 4.28 6.38
C TYR A 154 13.55 3.93 5.47
N SER A 155 13.49 2.71 4.98
CA SER A 155 12.42 2.26 4.10
C SER A 155 11.86 0.93 4.57
N VAL A 156 10.54 0.84 4.69
CA VAL A 156 9.81 -0.38 5.03
C VAL A 156 8.80 -0.66 3.95
N ASN A 157 8.80 -1.91 3.44
CA ASN A 157 7.92 -2.37 2.39
C ASN A 157 7.00 -3.47 2.93
N ARG A 158 5.73 -3.47 2.48
CA ARG A 158 4.76 -4.53 2.77
C ARG A 158 3.95 -4.85 1.53
N VAL A 159 3.69 -6.13 1.32
CA VAL A 159 2.72 -6.57 0.30
C VAL A 159 1.32 -6.42 0.89
N VAL A 160 0.47 -5.67 0.21
CA VAL A 160 -0.89 -5.34 0.66
C VAL A 160 -1.91 -5.58 -0.44
N LYS A 161 -3.18 -5.71 -0.05
CA LYS A 161 -4.32 -5.65 -0.96
C LYS A 161 -4.86 -4.23 -1.01
N CYS A 162 -5.19 -3.73 -2.21
CA CYS A 162 -5.81 -2.42 -2.39
C CYS A 162 -7.12 -2.53 -3.17
N ASP A 163 -8.12 -1.74 -2.77
CA ASP A 163 -9.46 -1.74 -3.34
C ASP A 163 -9.71 -0.66 -4.41
N PHE A 164 -8.76 0.17 -4.76
CA PHE A 164 -8.85 1.29 -5.68
C PHE A 164 -10.28 1.88 -5.83
N PHE A 165 -10.99 1.54 -6.93
CA PHE A 165 -12.37 1.97 -7.19
C PHE A 165 -13.41 0.87 -6.98
N LYS A 166 -13.07 -0.19 -6.26
CA LYS A 166 -13.98 -1.34 -6.00
C LYS A 166 -15.34 -0.91 -5.44
N LYS A 167 -15.43 0.20 -4.72
CA LYS A 167 -16.71 0.74 -4.22
C LYS A 167 -17.72 1.08 -5.31
N TYR A 168 -17.28 1.25 -6.55
CA TYR A 168 -18.16 1.48 -7.71
C TYR A 168 -18.53 0.19 -8.45
N THR A 169 -18.03 -0.97 -8.03
CA THR A 169 -18.40 -2.26 -8.60
C THR A 169 -19.79 -2.65 -8.12
N VAL A 170 -20.67 -2.90 -9.07
CA VAL A 170 -22.07 -3.35 -8.85
C VAL A 170 -22.13 -4.86 -8.81
N CYS A 171 -21.48 -5.53 -9.78
CA CYS A 171 -21.39 -6.98 -9.90
C CYS A 171 -19.98 -7.40 -10.30
N ASP A 172 -19.45 -8.44 -9.69
CA ASP A 172 -18.21 -9.11 -10.08
C ASP A 172 -18.56 -10.52 -10.58
N PHE A 173 -18.48 -10.72 -11.91
CA PHE A 173 -18.94 -11.97 -12.54
C PHE A 173 -18.05 -13.17 -12.21
N LEU A 174 -16.83 -12.94 -11.75
CA LEU A 174 -15.93 -13.99 -11.28
C LEU A 174 -16.30 -14.45 -9.85
N GLN A 175 -16.74 -13.53 -8.97
CA GLN A 175 -16.99 -13.80 -7.56
C GLN A 175 -18.48 -13.98 -7.25
N ASP A 176 -19.35 -13.22 -7.90
CA ASP A 176 -20.77 -13.08 -7.60
C ASP A 176 -21.68 -13.72 -8.65
N SER A 177 -21.16 -14.67 -9.45
CA SER A 177 -21.95 -15.34 -10.48
C SER A 177 -23.07 -16.14 -9.84
N LYS A 178 -24.20 -15.48 -9.58
CA LYS A 178 -25.40 -16.07 -8.93
C LYS A 178 -26.65 -15.58 -9.65
N CYS A 179 -27.16 -16.37 -10.56
CA CYS A 179 -28.53 -16.22 -10.92
C CYS A 179 -29.31 -17.51 -10.57
N ASN A 180 -30.53 -17.35 -10.02
CA ASN A 180 -31.43 -18.46 -9.71
C ASN A 180 -32.25 -18.89 -10.93
N HIS A 181 -31.84 -18.49 -12.13
CA HIS A 181 -32.47 -18.91 -13.35
C HIS A 181 -32.06 -20.35 -13.69
N ASN A 182 -33.04 -21.19 -14.10
CA ASN A 182 -32.77 -22.48 -14.73
C ASN A 182 -32.17 -22.21 -16.12
N HIS A 183 -30.87 -21.90 -16.17
CA HIS A 183 -30.16 -21.86 -17.44
C HIS A 183 -29.88 -23.29 -17.89
N ASN A 184 -30.36 -23.63 -19.07
CA ASN A 184 -30.03 -24.90 -19.71
C ASN A 184 -28.57 -24.99 -20.18
N GLN A 185 -27.80 -23.91 -19.99
CA GLN A 185 -26.40 -23.79 -20.39
C GLN A 185 -25.50 -23.76 -19.15
N LYS A 186 -24.61 -24.74 -19.06
CA LYS A 186 -23.69 -24.91 -17.92
C LYS A 186 -22.48 -23.97 -17.95
N ASP A 187 -22.31 -23.18 -19.01
CA ASP A 187 -21.07 -22.50 -19.35
C ASP A 187 -21.20 -20.98 -19.43
N HIS A 188 -22.00 -20.37 -18.57
CA HIS A 188 -22.12 -18.92 -18.52
C HIS A 188 -22.03 -18.33 -17.10
N SER A 189 -21.69 -17.06 -17.01
CA SER A 189 -21.74 -16.24 -15.80
C SER A 189 -22.96 -15.32 -15.85
N CYS A 190 -23.67 -15.21 -14.76
CA CYS A 190 -24.86 -14.37 -14.65
C CYS A 190 -24.87 -13.65 -13.31
N SER A 191 -25.21 -12.38 -13.31
CA SER A 191 -25.45 -11.62 -12.09
C SER A 191 -26.65 -10.70 -12.25
N TYR A 192 -27.24 -10.27 -11.14
CA TYR A 192 -28.40 -9.36 -11.14
C TYR A 192 -28.23 -8.23 -10.13
N PHE A 193 -28.85 -7.12 -10.40
CA PHE A 193 -28.85 -5.97 -9.52
C PHE A 193 -30.15 -5.16 -9.67
N LYS A 194 -30.45 -4.40 -8.63
CA LYS A 194 -31.56 -3.44 -8.69
C LYS A 194 -31.05 -2.10 -9.15
N ILE A 195 -31.67 -1.55 -10.20
CA ILE A 195 -31.36 -0.21 -10.71
C ILE A 195 -32.56 0.72 -10.52
N PHE A 196 -32.27 1.99 -10.18
CA PHE A 196 -33.26 3.05 -10.11
C PHE A 196 -33.12 3.96 -11.34
N LYS A 197 -34.23 4.33 -11.97
CA LYS A 197 -34.26 5.20 -13.17
C LYS A 197 -33.53 6.54 -12.94
N GLY A 198 -33.60 7.06 -11.70
CA GLY A 198 -32.88 8.27 -11.30
C GLY A 198 -31.35 8.13 -11.29
N ASN A 199 -30.85 6.91 -11.12
CA ASN A 199 -29.39 6.68 -11.11
C ASN A 199 -28.78 6.85 -12.50
N LEU A 200 -29.49 6.51 -13.58
CA LEU A 200 -29.02 6.72 -14.96
C LEU A 200 -28.74 8.19 -15.31
N LYS A 201 -29.36 9.13 -14.58
CA LYS A 201 -29.10 10.56 -14.73
C LYS A 201 -27.79 11.00 -14.07
N LYS A 202 -27.32 10.29 -13.04
CA LYS A 202 -26.17 10.66 -12.20
C LYS A 202 -24.95 9.79 -12.43
N MET A 203 -25.17 8.54 -12.85
CA MET A 203 -24.15 7.52 -12.99
C MET A 203 -24.08 6.99 -14.41
N ASP A 204 -22.89 6.64 -14.83
CA ASP A 204 -22.63 5.90 -16.05
C ASP A 204 -22.29 4.45 -15.68
N TYR A 205 -22.96 3.51 -16.35
CA TYR A 205 -22.78 2.08 -16.17
C TYR A 205 -21.91 1.52 -17.29
N TYR A 206 -20.88 0.77 -16.90
CA TYR A 206 -19.98 0.10 -17.83
C TYR A 206 -19.81 -1.36 -17.45
N LEU A 207 -19.84 -2.22 -18.45
CA LEU A 207 -19.35 -3.58 -18.36
C LEU A 207 -17.88 -3.58 -18.78
N LEU A 208 -16.99 -3.96 -17.86
CA LEU A 208 -15.54 -3.95 -18.08
C LEU A 208 -15.03 -5.39 -18.06
N PHE A 209 -14.12 -5.70 -18.99
CA PHE A 209 -13.48 -6.99 -19.13
C PHE A 209 -11.97 -6.87 -18.91
N ASN A 210 -11.37 -7.88 -18.30
CA ASN A 210 -9.92 -7.96 -18.18
C ASN A 210 -9.29 -8.08 -19.56
N GLU A 211 -8.19 -7.36 -19.82
CA GLU A 211 -7.50 -7.39 -21.12
C GLU A 211 -6.97 -8.78 -21.51
N SER A 212 -6.67 -9.64 -20.52
CA SER A 212 -6.25 -11.02 -20.74
C SER A 212 -7.38 -11.95 -21.17
N GLU A 213 -8.63 -11.45 -21.20
CA GLU A 213 -9.82 -12.23 -21.51
C GLU A 213 -9.95 -12.43 -23.03
N ASN A 214 -10.22 -13.67 -23.48
CA ASN A 214 -10.70 -13.87 -24.85
C ASN A 214 -12.16 -13.42 -24.93
N LEU A 215 -12.44 -12.36 -25.71
CA LEU A 215 -13.75 -11.72 -25.83
C LEU A 215 -14.65 -12.37 -26.91
N GLU A 216 -14.37 -13.60 -27.32
CA GLU A 216 -15.15 -14.32 -28.34
C GLU A 216 -16.44 -14.94 -27.76
N TYR A 217 -17.21 -14.18 -26.98
CA TYR A 217 -18.50 -14.60 -26.43
C TYR A 217 -19.45 -13.39 -26.38
N ASP A 218 -20.73 -13.70 -26.18
CA ASP A 218 -21.78 -12.69 -26.20
C ASP A 218 -22.23 -12.30 -24.77
N TYR A 219 -22.84 -11.14 -24.62
CA TYR A 219 -23.59 -10.76 -23.45
C TYR A 219 -25.02 -10.41 -23.80
N TYR A 220 -25.93 -10.57 -22.87
CA TYR A 220 -27.29 -10.09 -23.00
C TYR A 220 -27.82 -9.57 -21.66
N ILE A 221 -28.78 -8.65 -21.76
CA ILE A 221 -29.41 -8.00 -20.61
C ILE A 221 -30.90 -8.31 -20.66
N ASP A 222 -31.45 -8.76 -19.57
CA ASP A 222 -32.88 -8.95 -19.42
C ASP A 222 -33.38 -8.46 -18.06
N ASN A 223 -34.71 -8.47 -17.90
CA ASN A 223 -35.39 -8.23 -16.65
C ASN A 223 -36.61 -9.17 -16.54
N THR A 224 -37.45 -8.95 -15.55
CA THR A 224 -38.64 -9.78 -15.35
C THR A 224 -39.67 -9.63 -16.47
N HIS A 225 -39.65 -8.54 -17.23
CA HIS A 225 -40.62 -8.22 -18.28
C HIS A 225 -40.04 -8.42 -19.68
N PHE A 226 -38.78 -8.04 -19.88
CA PHE A 226 -38.10 -8.10 -21.16
C PHE A 226 -37.06 -9.19 -21.15
N LYS A 227 -37.30 -10.25 -21.92
CA LYS A 227 -36.33 -11.34 -22.13
C LYS A 227 -35.68 -11.16 -23.49
N SER A 228 -34.44 -10.71 -23.51
CA SER A 228 -33.64 -10.71 -24.73
C SER A 228 -32.95 -12.07 -24.83
N HIS A 229 -33.07 -12.69 -25.99
CA HIS A 229 -32.33 -13.93 -26.34
C HIS A 229 -31.25 -13.66 -27.38
N ASP A 230 -31.21 -12.43 -27.90
CA ASP A 230 -30.22 -12.03 -28.90
C ASP A 230 -28.99 -11.49 -28.16
N GLY A 231 -27.89 -12.24 -28.19
CA GLY A 231 -26.62 -11.85 -27.61
C GLY A 231 -25.96 -10.70 -28.37
N ASN A 232 -25.41 -9.77 -27.63
CA ASN A 232 -24.55 -8.71 -28.18
C ASN A 232 -23.09 -9.15 -28.15
N LYS A 233 -22.43 -9.11 -29.30
CA LYS A 233 -21.00 -9.48 -29.41
C LYS A 233 -20.13 -8.52 -28.60
N ILE A 234 -19.26 -9.08 -27.76
CA ILE A 234 -18.24 -8.32 -27.06
C ILE A 234 -17.08 -8.07 -28.01
N THR A 235 -16.91 -6.81 -28.40
CA THR A 235 -15.84 -6.39 -29.33
C THR A 235 -14.78 -5.51 -28.67
N LYS A 236 -15.02 -5.11 -27.40
CA LYS A 236 -14.16 -4.18 -26.66
C LYS A 236 -14.13 -4.57 -25.18
N THR A 237 -13.06 -4.24 -24.51
CA THR A 237 -12.90 -4.46 -23.05
C THR A 237 -13.77 -3.53 -22.20
N LYS A 238 -14.47 -2.56 -22.82
CA LYS A 238 -15.34 -1.59 -22.16
C LYS A 238 -16.61 -1.34 -22.96
N ILE A 239 -17.76 -1.64 -22.36
CA ILE A 239 -19.09 -1.47 -22.97
C ILE A 239 -19.90 -0.51 -22.10
N TYR A 240 -20.44 0.54 -22.70
CA TYR A 240 -21.34 1.49 -22.04
C TYR A 240 -22.79 1.01 -22.11
N LEU A 241 -23.46 0.92 -20.97
CA LEU A 241 -24.75 0.23 -20.86
C LEU A 241 -25.96 1.14 -20.55
N ASN A 242 -25.81 2.45 -20.36
CA ASN A 242 -26.94 3.28 -19.93
C ASN A 242 -28.12 3.25 -20.90
N ASN A 243 -27.90 3.12 -22.20
CA ASN A 243 -28.99 3.05 -23.18
C ASN A 243 -29.77 1.73 -23.02
N GLU A 244 -29.08 0.61 -23.00
CA GLU A 244 -29.69 -0.71 -22.81
C GLU A 244 -30.38 -0.81 -21.45
N LEU A 245 -29.78 -0.28 -20.38
CA LEU A 245 -30.39 -0.23 -19.06
C LEU A 245 -31.63 0.71 -19.01
N SER A 246 -31.66 1.77 -19.81
CA SER A 246 -32.83 2.63 -19.92
C SER A 246 -34.05 1.92 -20.51
N ASP A 247 -33.81 0.99 -21.44
CA ASP A 247 -34.84 0.23 -22.11
C ASP A 247 -35.45 -0.88 -21.18
N MET A 248 -34.80 -1.16 -20.04
CA MET A 248 -35.29 -2.11 -19.05
C MET A 248 -36.37 -1.54 -18.12
N PHE A 249 -36.89 -0.33 -18.34
CA PHE A 249 -37.92 0.29 -17.53
C PHE A 249 -39.22 0.46 -18.32
N GLU A 250 -40.33 0.01 -17.74
CA GLU A 250 -41.63 0.42 -18.21
C GLU A 250 -41.91 1.91 -17.94
N SER A 251 -42.93 2.44 -18.62
CA SER A 251 -43.20 3.91 -18.59
C SER A 251 -43.38 4.46 -17.17
N ASN A 252 -43.95 3.69 -16.27
CA ASN A 252 -44.30 4.10 -14.90
C ASN A 252 -43.34 3.55 -13.84
N GLU A 253 -42.28 2.80 -14.21
CA GLU A 253 -41.37 2.20 -13.27
C GLU A 253 -40.28 3.16 -12.83
N SER A 254 -40.02 3.20 -11.53
CA SER A 254 -38.90 3.94 -10.93
C SER A 254 -37.68 3.06 -10.65
N SER A 255 -37.83 1.74 -10.63
CA SER A 255 -36.77 0.78 -10.41
C SER A 255 -37.05 -0.53 -11.15
N SER A 256 -35.99 -1.21 -11.59
CA SER A 256 -36.06 -2.53 -12.23
C SER A 256 -34.99 -3.47 -11.65
N ILE A 257 -35.24 -4.77 -11.67
CA ILE A 257 -34.22 -5.80 -11.43
C ILE A 257 -33.73 -6.26 -12.77
N VAL A 258 -32.44 -6.03 -13.00
CA VAL A 258 -31.78 -6.31 -14.27
C VAL A 258 -30.82 -7.48 -14.08
N PHE A 259 -30.82 -8.39 -15.02
CA PHE A 259 -29.91 -9.53 -15.11
C PHE A 259 -28.95 -9.28 -16.26
N ILE A 260 -27.66 -9.55 -16.05
CA ILE A 260 -26.65 -9.54 -17.08
C ILE A 260 -26.06 -10.93 -17.19
N HIS A 261 -26.04 -11.46 -18.40
CA HIS A 261 -25.57 -12.78 -18.73
C HIS A 261 -24.35 -12.67 -19.65
N LEU A 262 -23.34 -13.50 -19.42
CA LEU A 262 -22.15 -13.63 -20.23
C LEU A 262 -22.04 -15.09 -20.67
N ASP A 263 -21.97 -15.36 -21.96
CA ASP A 263 -21.88 -16.73 -22.52
C ASP A 263 -20.48 -17.32 -22.29
N LYS A 264 -19.97 -17.15 -21.08
CA LYS A 264 -18.72 -17.68 -20.61
C LYS A 264 -18.73 -17.90 -19.11
N LYS A 265 -18.34 -19.09 -18.69
CA LYS A 265 -18.14 -19.41 -17.27
C LYS A 265 -16.89 -18.68 -16.74
N ASP A 266 -16.98 -18.24 -15.47
CA ASP A 266 -15.88 -17.59 -14.74
C ASP A 266 -15.28 -16.39 -15.51
N ALA A 267 -16.13 -15.65 -16.22
CA ALA A 267 -15.73 -14.47 -16.98
C ALA A 267 -15.08 -13.42 -16.05
N LYS A 268 -13.87 -12.99 -16.38
CA LYS A 268 -13.18 -11.89 -15.67
C LYS A 268 -13.76 -10.56 -16.13
N SER A 269 -14.95 -10.26 -15.62
CA SER A 269 -15.73 -9.09 -15.95
C SER A 269 -16.35 -8.49 -14.69
N VAL A 270 -16.54 -7.17 -14.69
CA VAL A 270 -17.24 -6.42 -13.65
C VAL A 270 -18.22 -5.44 -14.27
N LEU A 271 -19.40 -5.33 -13.66
CA LEU A 271 -20.30 -4.22 -13.90
C LEU A 271 -19.97 -3.10 -12.90
N VAL A 272 -19.75 -1.90 -13.40
CA VAL A 272 -19.44 -0.73 -12.59
C VAL A 272 -20.47 0.39 -12.80
N ALA A 273 -20.73 1.16 -11.74
CA ALA A 273 -21.53 2.38 -11.79
C ALA A 273 -20.66 3.53 -11.26
N VAL A 274 -20.24 4.41 -12.14
CA VAL A 274 -19.36 5.53 -11.81
C VAL A 274 -20.08 6.87 -11.99
N PRO A 275 -19.73 7.93 -11.23
CA PRO A 275 -20.22 9.27 -11.47
C PRO A 275 -19.97 9.72 -12.93
N LYS A 276 -20.83 10.58 -13.47
CA LYS A 276 -20.70 11.04 -14.88
C LYS A 276 -19.42 11.82 -15.17
N ASP A 277 -18.81 12.40 -14.16
CA ASP A 277 -17.54 13.12 -14.20
C ASP A 277 -16.33 12.25 -13.91
N PHE A 278 -16.51 10.92 -13.84
CA PHE A 278 -15.42 9.98 -13.58
C PHE A 278 -14.39 9.98 -14.71
N ASP A 279 -13.11 9.91 -14.35
CA ASP A 279 -12.00 9.85 -15.31
C ASP A 279 -12.06 8.58 -16.17
N LYS A 280 -12.42 8.75 -17.44
CA LYS A 280 -12.60 7.64 -18.39
C LYS A 280 -11.31 6.85 -18.68
N ASN A 281 -10.14 7.44 -18.41
CA ASN A 281 -8.86 6.75 -18.56
C ASN A 281 -8.63 5.67 -17.47
N LYS A 282 -9.37 5.77 -16.37
CA LYS A 282 -9.36 4.80 -15.27
C LYS A 282 -10.46 3.75 -15.35
N LEU A 283 -11.23 3.73 -16.44
CA LEU A 283 -12.22 2.69 -16.72
C LEU A 283 -11.54 1.45 -17.30
N ASP A 284 -10.83 0.73 -16.44
CA ASP A 284 -10.17 -0.54 -16.69
C ASP A 284 -10.55 -1.54 -15.60
N TYR A 285 -10.77 -2.81 -15.95
CA TYR A 285 -11.19 -3.89 -15.05
C TYR A 285 -10.38 -3.91 -13.74
N ASN A 286 -9.07 -3.76 -13.85
CA ASN A 286 -8.16 -3.90 -12.72
C ASN A 286 -8.34 -2.81 -11.65
N TYR A 287 -8.79 -1.61 -12.03
CA TYR A 287 -9.12 -0.55 -11.08
C TYR A 287 -10.35 -0.85 -10.21
N PHE A 288 -11.23 -1.76 -10.64
CA PHE A 288 -12.50 -2.06 -9.96
C PHE A 288 -12.48 -3.40 -9.21
N THR A 289 -11.34 -4.05 -9.20
CA THR A 289 -11.09 -5.29 -8.45
C THR A 289 -10.03 -5.06 -7.38
N THR A 290 -9.92 -6.01 -6.45
CA THR A 290 -8.87 -5.93 -5.43
C THR A 290 -7.53 -6.31 -6.02
N GLN A 291 -6.55 -5.42 -5.93
CA GLN A 291 -5.21 -5.61 -6.47
C GLN A 291 -4.17 -5.86 -5.39
N THR A 292 -3.15 -6.64 -5.74
CA THR A 292 -1.95 -6.78 -4.91
C THR A 292 -0.99 -5.64 -5.22
N CYS A 293 -0.51 -4.98 -4.17
CA CYS A 293 0.36 -3.81 -4.26
C CYS A 293 1.53 -3.94 -3.29
N GLU A 294 2.60 -3.24 -3.56
CA GLU A 294 3.65 -2.94 -2.62
C GLU A 294 3.35 -1.59 -1.95
N PHE A 295 3.21 -1.58 -0.63
CA PHE A 295 3.11 -0.37 0.18
C PHE A 295 4.48 -0.05 0.76
N ILE A 296 5.00 1.13 0.47
CA ILE A 296 6.34 1.57 0.84
C ILE A 296 6.22 2.82 1.72
N LEU A 297 6.76 2.76 2.93
CA LEU A 297 6.96 3.93 3.78
C LEU A 297 8.44 4.27 3.80
N LYS A 298 8.79 5.50 3.41
CA LYS A 298 10.13 6.07 3.55
C LYS A 298 10.11 7.16 4.61
N VAL A 299 11.10 7.16 5.49
CA VAL A 299 11.22 8.10 6.61
C VAL A 299 12.66 8.60 6.67
N TRP A 300 12.84 9.92 6.91
CA TRP A 300 14.14 10.56 7.03
C TRP A 300 14.09 11.76 7.98
N ASN A 301 15.28 12.13 8.49
CA ASN A 301 15.49 13.33 9.32
C ASN A 301 15.92 14.51 8.45
#